data_fd23faa16f8737a9bced3668ae9b768b
#
_entry.id   fd23faa16f8737a9bced3668ae9b768b
#
_cell.length_a   1.000
_cell.length_b   1.000
_cell.length_c   1.000
_cell.angle_alpha   90.00
_cell.angle_beta   90.00
_cell.angle_gamma   90.00
#
_symmetry.space_group_name_H-M   'P 1'
#
loop_
_entity.id
_entity.type
_entity.pdbx_description
1 polymer ?
#
loop_
_entity_poly.entity_id
_entity_poly.type
_entity_poly.pdbx_seq_one_letter_code
_entity_poly.pdbx_strand_id
1 'polypeptide(L)'
;MKILYRLKQIALGALFLAMASSCDDTIEDVGGAQQNYNSVYGIIAANTNLATFTKAIDLAGLKSTFDKPDDFTFFIPTDAAFDAYLVKSGYVNSLGYPDITLVPVDVLREVVLSHVVKGVKKRVGYLDGVQADYLTTGELSTMANAEDADLYLLSVNVTNGVLKVNGSDKPAPGVDYYGTNGFVNVLDNVISLDPPAPVIEGVSNASPSPGEDIIVKGLNFVQVQNVKFDGKVVTFKVLSKTEIQVTVPADYGSNAIVTVQTVYGTSNVATLGIKHLLFGDDFDGSPTPSWTWNWGGTEDFQNTEVVSRGTKSIKRENKDGWSGLMIGYNSLKVSDYQYLKLSIYSTASTRILFSIAGQEDATGIAVDIKAGQWNNISIPFSSLHTELLTTGEFNSLFMKEYSGLPGIVYLDDIGFL
;
A
#
# COMPACT_ATOMS: atom_id res chain seq x y z
N MET A 1 41.18 -80.39 -0.25
CA MET A 1 39.96 -79.78 -0.85
C MET A 1 39.14 -78.86 0.11
N LYS A 2 39.27 -79.02 1.44
CA LYS A 2 38.57 -78.13 2.41
C LYS A 2 39.23 -76.80 2.73
N ILE A 3 40.52 -76.64 2.48
CA ILE A 3 41.29 -75.44 2.74
C ILE A 3 41.09 -74.39 1.60
N LEU A 4 40.97 -74.80 0.33
CA LEU A 4 40.70 -73.91 -0.78
C LEU A 4 39.28 -73.27 -0.75
N TYR A 5 38.32 -74.00 -0.12
CA TYR A 5 36.95 -73.47 -0.03
C TYR A 5 36.82 -72.36 1.05
N ARG A 6 37.64 -72.44 2.13
CA ARG A 6 37.67 -71.37 3.16
C ARG A 6 38.38 -70.13 2.70
N LEU A 7 39.42 -70.24 1.84
CA LEU A 7 40.10 -69.08 1.23
C LEU A 7 39.23 -68.37 0.24
N LYS A 8 38.37 -69.04 -0.53
CA LYS A 8 37.41 -68.41 -1.46
C LYS A 8 36.29 -67.66 -0.72
N GLN A 9 35.84 -68.13 0.45
CA GLN A 9 34.84 -67.45 1.23
C GLN A 9 35.37 -66.20 1.95
N ILE A 10 36.65 -66.21 2.37
CA ILE A 10 37.30 -65.05 2.97
C ILE A 10 37.56 -63.93 1.89
N ALA A 11 37.95 -64.34 0.67
CA ALA A 11 38.12 -63.41 -0.43
C ALA A 11 36.78 -62.77 -0.91
N LEU A 12 35.68 -63.56 -0.83
CA LEU A 12 34.36 -63.03 -1.18
C LEU A 12 33.79 -62.10 -0.09
N GLY A 13 34.08 -62.41 1.19
CA GLY A 13 33.69 -61.54 2.31
C GLY A 13 34.47 -60.22 2.36
N ALA A 14 35.77 -60.26 2.02
CA ALA A 14 36.59 -59.03 1.93
C ALA A 14 36.21 -58.13 0.73
N LEU A 15 35.76 -58.76 -0.37
CA LEU A 15 35.28 -57.99 -1.55
C LEU A 15 33.90 -57.34 -1.29
N PHE A 16 33.05 -57.92 -0.45
CA PHE A 16 31.77 -57.34 -0.07
C PHE A 16 31.92 -56.24 0.99
N LEU A 17 32.95 -56.28 1.85
CA LEU A 17 33.25 -55.16 2.75
C LEU A 17 33.90 -53.96 2.06
N ALA A 18 34.56 -54.17 0.93
CA ALA A 18 35.18 -53.09 0.15
C ALA A 18 34.18 -52.36 -0.79
N MET A 19 32.97 -52.94 -1.02
CA MET A 19 31.92 -52.26 -1.79
C MET A 19 30.90 -51.52 -0.93
N ALA A 20 30.97 -51.66 0.41
CA ALA A 20 30.10 -50.94 1.34
C ALA A 20 30.69 -49.58 1.83
N SER A 21 31.86 -49.19 1.38
CA SER A 21 32.50 -47.92 1.73
C SER A 21 32.66 -46.94 0.56
N SER A 22 31.87 -47.13 -0.49
CA SER A 22 31.88 -46.19 -1.65
C SER A 22 30.45 -45.72 -1.93
N CYS A 23 29.81 -45.17 -0.95
CA CYS A 23 28.87 -44.09 -1.09
C CYS A 23 29.44 -42.93 -0.30
N ASP A 24 30.54 -42.40 -0.79
CA ASP A 24 30.93 -41.04 -0.50
C ASP A 24 30.11 -40.20 -1.47
N ASP A 25 28.92 -39.77 -1.03
CA ASP A 25 28.19 -38.72 -1.66
C ASP A 25 28.99 -37.40 -1.47
N THR A 26 30.18 -37.35 -2.03
CA THR A 26 30.85 -36.12 -2.31
C THR A 26 30.03 -35.45 -3.43
N ILE A 27 29.01 -34.72 -3.04
CA ILE A 27 28.46 -33.66 -3.88
C ILE A 27 29.64 -32.72 -4.13
N GLU A 28 30.21 -32.78 -5.34
CA GLU A 28 31.20 -31.78 -5.76
C GLU A 28 30.53 -30.44 -5.66
N ASP A 29 30.99 -29.62 -4.72
CA ASP A 29 30.51 -28.29 -4.43
C ASP A 29 30.85 -27.37 -5.62
N VAL A 30 29.93 -27.25 -6.57
CA VAL A 30 30.04 -26.36 -7.73
C VAL A 30 29.56 -24.96 -7.34
N GLY A 31 29.83 -24.47 -6.14
CA GLY A 31 29.31 -23.17 -5.73
C GLY A 31 29.89 -22.55 -4.46
N GLY A 32 30.95 -23.12 -3.88
CA GLY A 32 31.68 -22.48 -2.77
C GLY A 32 30.97 -22.48 -1.40
N ALA A 33 29.92 -23.28 -1.19
CA ALA A 33 29.33 -23.49 0.13
C ALA A 33 30.24 -24.42 0.95
N GLN A 34 30.67 -23.99 2.14
CA GLN A 34 31.45 -24.85 3.05
C GLN A 34 30.53 -25.90 3.66
N GLN A 35 30.86 -27.20 3.43
CA GLN A 35 30.18 -28.32 4.04
C GLN A 35 30.58 -28.36 5.52
N ASN A 36 29.62 -28.18 6.40
CA ASN A 36 29.83 -28.23 7.86
C ASN A 36 28.89 -29.27 8.47
N TYR A 37 29.44 -30.13 9.35
CA TYR A 37 28.67 -31.20 10.04
C TYR A 37 27.80 -30.66 11.18
N ASN A 38 27.71 -29.33 11.36
CA ASN A 38 26.88 -28.70 12.37
C ASN A 38 25.46 -28.39 11.82
N SER A 39 24.52 -28.23 12.72
CA SER A 39 23.21 -27.63 12.37
C SER A 39 23.39 -26.22 11.78
N VAL A 40 22.38 -25.73 11.07
CA VAL A 40 22.38 -24.34 10.57
C VAL A 40 22.64 -23.36 11.73
N TYR A 41 22.00 -23.55 12.89
CA TYR A 41 22.26 -22.72 14.05
C TYR A 41 23.75 -22.74 14.46
N GLY A 42 24.37 -23.92 14.52
CA GLY A 42 25.79 -24.03 14.86
C GLY A 42 26.72 -23.31 13.88
N ILE A 43 26.38 -23.33 12.60
CA ILE A 43 27.10 -22.60 11.55
C ILE A 43 26.96 -21.08 11.70
N ILE A 44 25.75 -20.60 11.89
CA ILE A 44 25.47 -19.17 12.09
C ILE A 44 26.21 -18.66 13.34
N ALA A 45 26.11 -19.42 14.43
CA ALA A 45 26.73 -19.07 15.70
C ALA A 45 28.29 -19.03 15.65
N ALA A 46 28.89 -19.80 14.74
CA ALA A 46 30.33 -19.79 14.52
C ALA A 46 30.80 -18.66 13.59
N ASN A 47 29.88 -17.95 12.93
CA ASN A 47 30.20 -16.90 11.97
C ASN A 47 30.14 -15.52 12.64
N THR A 48 31.27 -14.82 12.70
CA THR A 48 31.39 -13.52 13.35
C THR A 48 30.63 -12.39 12.63
N ASN A 49 30.30 -12.55 11.35
CA ASN A 49 29.54 -11.56 10.57
C ASN A 49 28.02 -11.75 10.66
N LEU A 50 27.55 -12.80 11.38
CA LEU A 50 26.16 -13.15 11.61
C LEU A 50 25.80 -13.19 13.10
N ALA A 51 26.64 -12.57 13.94
CA ALA A 51 26.53 -12.61 15.39
C ALA A 51 25.25 -11.94 15.91
N THR A 52 24.83 -10.85 15.27
CA THR A 52 23.61 -10.12 15.65
C THR A 52 22.37 -10.97 15.37
N PHE A 53 22.30 -11.66 14.22
CA PHE A 53 21.18 -12.56 13.93
C PHE A 53 21.18 -13.80 14.84
N THR A 54 22.35 -14.34 15.19
CA THR A 54 22.48 -15.40 16.19
C THR A 54 21.88 -14.96 17.53
N LYS A 55 22.23 -13.75 17.98
CA LYS A 55 21.68 -13.18 19.21
C LYS A 55 20.16 -12.96 19.13
N ALA A 56 19.64 -12.59 17.94
CA ALA A 56 18.18 -12.51 17.71
C ALA A 56 17.51 -13.88 17.89
N ILE A 57 18.07 -14.94 17.32
CA ILE A 57 17.57 -16.32 17.49
C ILE A 57 17.53 -16.71 18.99
N ASP A 58 18.58 -16.41 19.73
CA ASP A 58 18.68 -16.73 21.14
C ASP A 58 17.66 -15.97 22.00
N LEU A 59 17.56 -14.65 21.78
CA LEU A 59 16.59 -13.80 22.48
C LEU A 59 15.13 -14.16 22.15
N ALA A 60 14.87 -14.56 20.91
CA ALA A 60 13.56 -15.05 20.48
C ALA A 60 13.22 -16.48 20.97
N GLY A 61 14.17 -17.17 21.63
CA GLY A 61 13.99 -18.53 22.15
C GLY A 61 13.90 -19.60 21.05
N LEU A 62 14.44 -19.37 19.86
CA LEU A 62 14.30 -20.22 18.68
C LEU A 62 15.47 -21.19 18.44
N LYS A 63 16.53 -21.10 19.27
CA LYS A 63 17.70 -21.98 19.16
C LYS A 63 17.34 -23.48 19.03
N SER A 64 16.53 -23.96 19.97
CA SER A 64 16.16 -25.40 20.01
C SER A 64 15.30 -25.81 18.80
N THR A 65 14.66 -24.88 18.13
CA THR A 65 13.90 -25.13 16.90
C THR A 65 14.85 -25.36 15.73
N PHE A 66 15.91 -24.59 15.62
CA PHE A 66 16.85 -24.62 14.50
C PHE A 66 18.02 -25.65 14.69
N ASP A 67 18.13 -26.22 15.88
CA ASP A 67 19.04 -27.33 16.11
C ASP A 67 18.42 -28.71 15.80
N LYS A 68 17.12 -28.78 15.53
CA LYS A 68 16.44 -30.04 15.21
C LYS A 68 16.77 -30.53 13.80
N PRO A 69 16.74 -31.89 13.58
CA PRO A 69 16.83 -32.43 12.24
C PRO A 69 15.53 -32.16 11.48
N ASP A 70 15.51 -31.09 10.75
CA ASP A 70 14.41 -30.62 9.88
C ASP A 70 15.04 -29.97 8.64
N ASP A 71 14.27 -29.70 7.59
CA ASP A 71 14.77 -29.03 6.40
C ASP A 71 14.47 -27.53 6.48
N PHE A 72 15.52 -26.71 6.44
CA PHE A 72 15.42 -25.25 6.49
C PHE A 72 16.14 -24.57 5.33
N THR A 73 15.57 -23.47 4.87
CA THR A 73 16.25 -22.47 4.07
C THR A 73 16.25 -21.15 4.81
N PHE A 74 17.44 -20.66 5.14
CA PHE A 74 17.65 -19.40 5.85
C PHE A 74 18.09 -18.30 4.89
N PHE A 75 17.57 -17.10 5.11
CA PHE A 75 17.96 -15.87 4.45
C PHE A 75 18.44 -14.89 5.52
N ILE A 76 19.73 -14.88 5.82
CA ILE A 76 20.28 -14.24 7.03
C ILE A 76 20.95 -12.91 6.69
N PRO A 77 20.54 -11.80 7.32
CA PRO A 77 21.21 -10.52 7.17
C PRO A 77 22.60 -10.54 7.83
N THR A 78 23.56 -9.83 7.21
CA THR A 78 24.85 -9.53 7.86
C THR A 78 24.64 -8.67 9.11
N ASP A 79 25.61 -8.62 10.01
CA ASP A 79 25.57 -7.76 11.18
C ASP A 79 25.36 -6.28 10.80
N ALA A 80 26.04 -5.81 9.75
CA ALA A 80 25.87 -4.45 9.25
C ALA A 80 24.44 -4.16 8.77
N ALA A 81 23.80 -5.14 8.10
CA ALA A 81 22.41 -5.02 7.66
C ALA A 81 21.43 -5.01 8.84
N PHE A 82 21.69 -5.84 9.85
CA PHE A 82 20.86 -5.89 11.06
C PHE A 82 21.02 -4.63 11.90
N ASP A 83 22.24 -4.10 12.04
CA ASP A 83 22.50 -2.84 12.73
C ASP A 83 21.79 -1.65 12.04
N ALA A 84 21.79 -1.61 10.70
CA ALA A 84 21.03 -0.61 9.94
C ALA A 84 19.52 -0.70 10.20
N TYR A 85 18.98 -1.93 10.29
CA TYR A 85 17.59 -2.16 10.67
C TYR A 85 17.28 -1.64 12.07
N LEU A 86 18.13 -1.95 13.07
CA LEU A 86 17.96 -1.49 14.47
C LEU A 86 17.93 0.03 14.55
N VAL A 87 18.88 0.71 13.87
CA VAL A 87 18.92 2.18 13.81
C VAL A 87 17.66 2.75 13.17
N LYS A 88 17.25 2.22 12.02
CA LYS A 88 16.03 2.66 11.30
C LYS A 88 14.76 2.48 12.12
N SER A 89 14.69 1.40 12.91
CA SER A 89 13.55 1.07 13.76
C SER A 89 13.58 1.76 15.13
N GLY A 90 14.61 2.57 15.41
CA GLY A 90 14.75 3.31 16.66
C GLY A 90 15.27 2.50 17.85
N TYR A 91 15.75 1.27 17.63
CA TYR A 91 16.33 0.42 18.67
C TYR A 91 17.82 0.79 18.88
N VAL A 92 18.03 1.97 19.44
CA VAL A 92 19.35 2.52 19.72
C VAL A 92 19.49 2.85 21.21
N ASN A 93 20.68 2.61 21.76
CA ASN A 93 20.99 2.98 23.14
C ASN A 93 21.11 4.52 23.31
N SER A 94 21.33 4.97 24.54
CA SER A 94 21.46 6.39 24.86
C SER A 94 22.60 7.15 24.14
N LEU A 95 23.54 6.41 23.54
CA LEU A 95 24.66 6.96 22.76
C LEU A 95 24.38 6.92 21.23
N GLY A 96 23.20 6.42 20.81
CA GLY A 96 22.81 6.31 19.41
C GLY A 96 23.34 5.07 18.68
N TYR A 97 23.92 4.09 19.39
CA TYR A 97 24.37 2.84 18.80
C TYR A 97 23.24 1.79 18.76
N PRO A 98 23.19 0.92 17.72
CA PRO A 98 22.19 -0.13 17.63
C PRO A 98 22.26 -1.07 18.84
N ASP A 99 21.11 -1.40 19.40
CA ASP A 99 21.01 -2.29 20.56
C ASP A 99 19.81 -3.26 20.42
N ILE A 100 20.11 -4.48 20.04
CA ILE A 100 19.12 -5.54 19.86
C ILE A 100 18.36 -5.90 21.15
N THR A 101 18.91 -5.60 22.32
CA THR A 101 18.25 -5.91 23.59
C THR A 101 17.06 -5.00 23.89
N LEU A 102 16.90 -3.90 23.13
CA LEU A 102 15.75 -3.01 23.18
C LEU A 102 14.58 -3.48 22.33
N VAL A 103 14.80 -4.45 21.46
CA VAL A 103 13.74 -4.99 20.60
C VAL A 103 12.83 -5.91 21.41
N PRO A 104 11.50 -5.74 21.39
CA PRO A 104 10.56 -6.67 22.01
C PRO A 104 10.75 -8.10 21.47
N VAL A 105 10.57 -9.10 22.35
CA VAL A 105 10.84 -10.52 21.98
C VAL A 105 9.93 -11.02 20.87
N ASP A 106 8.68 -10.58 20.85
CA ASP A 106 7.70 -10.89 19.81
C ASP A 106 8.12 -10.32 18.45
N VAL A 107 8.62 -9.08 18.41
CA VAL A 107 9.19 -8.45 17.20
C VAL A 107 10.43 -9.21 16.73
N LEU A 108 11.36 -9.56 17.64
CA LEU A 108 12.52 -10.36 17.27
C LEU A 108 12.12 -11.73 16.72
N ARG A 109 11.10 -12.34 17.32
CA ARG A 109 10.59 -13.63 16.87
C ARG A 109 10.05 -13.53 15.44
N GLU A 110 9.23 -12.54 15.15
CA GLU A 110 8.70 -12.30 13.82
C GLU A 110 9.81 -12.04 12.80
N VAL A 111 10.77 -11.17 13.14
CA VAL A 111 11.94 -10.90 12.29
C VAL A 111 12.69 -12.18 11.99
N VAL A 112 13.04 -12.99 12.98
CA VAL A 112 13.76 -14.25 12.76
C VAL A 112 12.95 -15.21 11.89
N LEU A 113 11.66 -15.39 12.18
CA LEU A 113 10.79 -16.31 11.44
C LEU A 113 10.53 -15.87 10.00
N SER A 114 10.55 -14.57 9.73
CA SER A 114 10.44 -14.00 8.37
C SER A 114 11.65 -14.37 7.49
N HIS A 115 12.77 -14.74 8.09
CA HIS A 115 14.00 -15.12 7.42
C HIS A 115 14.15 -16.64 7.23
N VAL A 116 13.15 -17.45 7.59
CA VAL A 116 13.26 -18.91 7.57
C VAL A 116 12.09 -19.57 6.85
N VAL A 117 12.40 -20.37 5.84
CA VAL A 117 11.45 -21.26 5.18
C VAL A 117 11.69 -22.68 5.72
N LYS A 118 10.62 -23.30 6.25
CA LYS A 118 10.64 -24.66 6.80
C LYS A 118 10.13 -25.67 5.77
N GLY A 119 10.63 -26.91 5.86
CA GLY A 119 10.25 -28.02 4.98
C GLY A 119 10.88 -27.93 3.58
N VAL A 120 11.79 -26.99 3.38
CA VAL A 120 12.49 -26.75 2.11
C VAL A 120 13.97 -26.54 2.42
N LYS A 121 14.81 -27.31 1.75
CA LYS A 121 16.27 -27.22 1.85
C LYS A 121 16.81 -26.78 0.49
N LYS A 122 17.02 -25.47 0.30
CA LYS A 122 17.35 -24.87 -0.99
C LYS A 122 18.51 -23.89 -0.87
N ARG A 123 19.37 -23.88 -1.87
CA ARG A 123 20.48 -22.95 -2.03
C ARG A 123 20.37 -22.13 -3.32
N VAL A 124 21.09 -21.04 -3.38
CA VAL A 124 21.28 -20.30 -4.63
C VAL A 124 22.26 -21.04 -5.52
N GLY A 125 21.95 -21.18 -6.80
CA GLY A 125 22.82 -21.82 -7.76
C GLY A 125 22.67 -21.23 -9.14
N TYR A 126 23.70 -21.46 -9.95
CA TYR A 126 23.73 -20.98 -11.34
C TYR A 126 22.65 -21.66 -12.22
N LEU A 127 22.25 -22.87 -11.86
CA LEU A 127 21.28 -23.66 -12.64
C LEU A 127 19.82 -23.45 -12.26
N ASP A 128 19.52 -22.41 -11.55
CA ASP A 128 18.19 -21.94 -11.12
C ASP A 128 17.06 -22.97 -11.33
N GLY A 129 16.73 -23.71 -10.27
CA GLY A 129 15.62 -24.68 -10.28
C GLY A 129 15.80 -25.93 -11.14
N VAL A 130 16.90 -26.09 -11.85
CA VAL A 130 17.17 -27.30 -12.63
C VAL A 130 17.39 -28.51 -11.72
N GLN A 131 17.97 -28.30 -10.56
CA GLN A 131 18.13 -29.30 -9.53
C GLN A 131 17.17 -29.05 -8.36
N ALA A 132 16.73 -30.11 -7.69
CA ALA A 132 15.73 -30.03 -6.63
C ALA A 132 16.16 -29.19 -5.40
N ASP A 133 17.48 -29.05 -5.19
CA ASP A 133 18.07 -28.29 -4.08
C ASP A 133 18.40 -26.82 -4.42
N TYR A 134 18.06 -26.34 -5.62
CA TYR A 134 18.21 -24.94 -5.98
C TYR A 134 16.92 -24.15 -5.82
N LEU A 135 17.07 -22.88 -5.39
CA LEU A 135 15.97 -21.93 -5.34
C LEU A 135 15.44 -21.63 -6.75
N THR A 136 14.13 -21.47 -6.84
CA THR A 136 13.45 -21.01 -8.05
C THR A 136 12.85 -19.64 -7.79
N THR A 137 12.71 -18.83 -8.85
CA THR A 137 11.93 -17.61 -8.79
C THR A 137 10.47 -17.91 -8.40
N GLY A 138 9.93 -17.17 -7.45
CA GLY A 138 8.57 -17.34 -6.95
C GLY A 138 8.38 -16.78 -5.54
N GLU A 139 7.27 -17.15 -4.93
CA GLU A 139 6.93 -16.79 -3.57
C GLU A 139 7.11 -17.97 -2.63
N LEU A 140 7.66 -17.71 -1.45
CA LEU A 140 7.88 -18.71 -0.40
C LEU A 140 7.13 -18.31 0.87
N SER A 141 6.46 -19.29 1.48
CA SER A 141 5.90 -19.10 2.81
C SER A 141 7.00 -19.31 3.86
N THR A 142 7.23 -18.31 4.67
CA THR A 142 8.19 -18.37 5.78
C THR A 142 7.53 -18.92 7.05
N MET A 143 8.33 -19.13 8.09
CA MET A 143 7.78 -19.54 9.38
C MET A 143 6.94 -18.43 10.04
N ALA A 144 7.17 -17.15 9.72
CA ALA A 144 6.33 -16.05 10.18
C ALA A 144 4.91 -16.12 9.59
N ASN A 145 4.77 -16.51 8.31
CA ASN A 145 3.45 -16.69 7.69
C ASN A 145 2.61 -17.80 8.34
N ALA A 146 3.26 -18.77 9.01
CA ALA A 146 2.55 -19.81 9.76
C ALA A 146 1.98 -19.28 11.09
N GLU A 147 2.56 -18.22 11.66
CA GLU A 147 2.09 -17.55 12.88
C GLU A 147 1.15 -16.39 12.58
N ASP A 148 1.40 -15.66 11.48
CA ASP A 148 0.55 -14.56 11.00
C ASP A 148 0.31 -14.65 9.47
N ALA A 149 -0.90 -15.04 9.10
CA ALA A 149 -1.33 -15.16 7.71
C ALA A 149 -1.53 -13.80 7.00
N ASP A 150 -1.49 -12.70 7.74
CA ASP A 150 -1.61 -11.35 7.17
C ASP A 150 -0.30 -10.86 6.56
N LEU A 151 0.83 -11.40 6.98
CA LEU A 151 2.12 -11.11 6.39
C LEU A 151 2.20 -11.54 4.93
N TYR A 152 2.95 -10.80 4.12
CA TYR A 152 3.19 -11.12 2.73
C TYR A 152 4.13 -12.33 2.62
N LEU A 153 4.00 -13.08 1.51
CA LEU A 153 4.93 -14.14 1.19
C LEU A 153 6.29 -13.54 0.80
N LEU A 154 7.35 -14.28 1.08
CA LEU A 154 8.70 -13.92 0.69
C LEU A 154 8.85 -14.02 -0.83
N SER A 155 9.03 -12.90 -1.51
CA SER A 155 9.30 -12.88 -2.94
C SER A 155 10.77 -13.18 -3.20
N VAL A 156 11.03 -14.21 -3.97
CA VAL A 156 12.38 -14.65 -4.38
C VAL A 156 12.49 -14.54 -5.90
N ASN A 157 13.55 -13.92 -6.38
CA ASN A 157 13.91 -13.92 -7.79
C ASN A 157 15.34 -14.42 -7.94
N VAL A 158 15.53 -15.46 -8.75
CA VAL A 158 16.85 -16.03 -9.06
C VAL A 158 17.07 -15.94 -10.56
N THR A 159 18.06 -15.17 -10.96
CA THR A 159 18.40 -15.01 -12.38
C THR A 159 19.91 -15.14 -12.54
N ASN A 160 20.34 -16.12 -13.33
CA ASN A 160 21.77 -16.42 -13.56
C ASN A 160 22.59 -16.58 -12.27
N GLY A 161 22.01 -17.20 -11.24
CA GLY A 161 22.64 -17.39 -9.94
C GLY A 161 22.66 -16.14 -9.02
N VAL A 162 22.02 -15.05 -9.45
CA VAL A 162 21.84 -13.85 -8.61
C VAL A 162 20.51 -13.95 -7.89
N LEU A 163 20.57 -13.89 -6.56
CA LEU A 163 19.38 -13.89 -5.69
C LEU A 163 18.95 -12.46 -5.39
N LYS A 164 17.65 -12.20 -5.59
CA LYS A 164 16.96 -11.04 -5.04
C LYS A 164 15.85 -11.51 -4.09
N VAL A 165 15.72 -10.85 -2.96
CA VAL A 165 14.72 -11.15 -1.96
C VAL A 165 13.93 -9.87 -1.67
N ASN A 166 12.61 -9.89 -1.87
CA ASN A 166 11.75 -8.70 -1.81
C ASN A 166 12.30 -7.51 -2.61
N GLY A 167 12.88 -7.79 -3.79
CA GLY A 167 13.44 -6.78 -4.69
C GLY A 167 14.85 -6.29 -4.33
N SER A 168 15.41 -6.71 -3.19
CA SER A 168 16.78 -6.37 -2.79
C SER A 168 17.80 -7.38 -3.32
N ASP A 169 18.96 -6.91 -3.74
CA ASP A 169 20.04 -7.77 -4.19
C ASP A 169 20.69 -8.49 -3.00
N LYS A 170 21.10 -9.74 -3.23
CA LYS A 170 21.97 -10.45 -2.29
C LYS A 170 23.38 -9.85 -2.34
N PRO A 171 24.09 -9.71 -1.20
CA PRO A 171 25.50 -9.34 -1.21
C PRO A 171 26.33 -10.34 -2.04
N ALA A 172 27.50 -9.91 -2.45
CA ALA A 172 28.39 -10.59 -3.40
C ALA A 172 28.48 -12.11 -3.21
N PRO A 173 28.60 -12.90 -4.30
CA PRO A 173 28.62 -14.35 -4.26
C PRO A 173 29.75 -14.90 -3.39
N GLY A 174 29.50 -16.02 -2.69
CA GLY A 174 30.50 -16.78 -1.95
C GLY A 174 30.33 -16.84 -0.44
N VAL A 175 29.18 -16.41 0.10
CA VAL A 175 28.93 -16.40 1.55
C VAL A 175 27.76 -17.30 1.97
N ASP A 176 27.48 -18.33 1.19
CA ASP A 176 26.45 -19.30 1.52
C ASP A 176 27.04 -20.46 2.30
N TYR A 177 26.31 -20.97 3.28
CA TYR A 177 26.75 -22.05 4.12
C TYR A 177 25.74 -23.20 4.05
N TYR A 178 26.27 -24.40 4.25
CA TYR A 178 25.50 -25.64 4.26
C TYR A 178 25.60 -26.30 5.63
N GLY A 179 24.46 -26.58 6.23
CA GLY A 179 24.34 -27.36 7.48
C GLY A 179 23.66 -28.70 7.28
N THR A 180 23.75 -29.58 8.28
CA THR A 180 23.09 -30.90 8.24
C THR A 180 21.56 -30.79 8.04
N ASN A 181 20.95 -29.68 8.50
CA ASN A 181 19.50 -29.47 8.46
C ASN A 181 19.08 -28.25 7.62
N GLY A 182 19.95 -27.68 6.75
CA GLY A 182 19.53 -26.58 5.89
C GLY A 182 20.65 -25.84 5.20
N PHE A 183 20.24 -24.82 4.44
CA PHE A 183 21.11 -23.88 3.76
C PHE A 183 20.97 -22.47 4.34
N VAL A 184 22.06 -21.71 4.33
CA VAL A 184 22.10 -20.30 4.73
C VAL A 184 22.44 -19.45 3.51
N ASN A 185 21.54 -18.57 3.11
CA ASN A 185 21.74 -17.54 2.11
C ASN A 185 21.94 -16.21 2.82
N VAL A 186 23.10 -15.58 2.68
CA VAL A 186 23.42 -14.32 3.37
C VAL A 186 22.88 -13.15 2.58
N LEU A 187 22.24 -12.18 3.27
CA LEU A 187 21.65 -10.97 2.70
C LEU A 187 22.33 -9.70 3.26
N ASP A 188 22.19 -8.61 2.53
CA ASP A 188 22.61 -7.27 2.95
C ASP A 188 21.46 -6.40 3.51
N ASN A 189 20.29 -7.01 3.71
CA ASN A 189 19.13 -6.36 4.28
C ASN A 189 18.37 -7.31 5.21
N VAL A 190 17.61 -6.74 6.15
CA VAL A 190 16.63 -7.47 6.95
C VAL A 190 15.33 -7.57 6.15
N ILE A 191 14.76 -8.77 6.07
CA ILE A 191 13.48 -9.02 5.41
C ILE A 191 12.36 -8.45 6.30
N SER A 192 11.46 -7.64 5.69
CA SER A 192 10.15 -7.33 6.23
C SER A 192 9.10 -7.94 5.30
N LEU A 193 8.13 -8.62 5.89
CA LEU A 193 6.95 -9.17 5.22
C LEU A 193 5.71 -8.35 5.53
N ASP A 194 5.87 -7.22 6.20
CA ASP A 194 4.78 -6.30 6.50
C ASP A 194 4.09 -5.86 5.22
N PRO A 195 2.76 -5.87 5.19
CA PRO A 195 2.03 -5.26 4.09
C PRO A 195 2.40 -3.79 3.93
N PRO A 196 2.45 -3.25 2.70
CA PRO A 196 2.55 -1.82 2.50
C PRO A 196 1.34 -1.09 3.09
N ALA A 197 1.44 0.24 3.21
CA ALA A 197 0.30 1.06 3.57
C ALA A 197 -0.90 0.77 2.66
N PRO A 198 -2.14 0.83 3.18
CA PRO A 198 -3.32 0.55 2.39
C PRO A 198 -3.44 1.53 1.21
N VAL A 199 -4.08 1.06 0.13
CA VAL A 199 -4.37 1.88 -1.05
C VAL A 199 -5.85 1.75 -1.36
N ILE A 200 -6.56 2.88 -1.53
CA ILE A 200 -7.92 2.88 -2.04
C ILE A 200 -7.87 3.03 -3.57
N GLU A 201 -8.51 2.12 -4.28
CA GLU A 201 -8.64 2.14 -5.74
C GLU A 201 -10.00 2.68 -6.18
N GLY A 202 -11.02 2.58 -5.31
CA GLY A 202 -12.35 3.08 -5.62
C GLY A 202 -13.41 2.70 -4.59
N VAL A 203 -14.64 3.02 -4.92
CA VAL A 203 -15.84 2.71 -4.13
C VAL A 203 -16.95 2.14 -5.01
N SER A 204 -17.81 1.29 -4.43
CA SER A 204 -18.91 0.65 -5.17
C SER A 204 -19.98 1.63 -5.66
N ASN A 205 -20.20 2.71 -4.90
CA ASN A 205 -21.11 3.79 -5.25
C ASN A 205 -20.43 5.12 -4.92
N ALA A 206 -20.17 5.92 -5.94
CA ALA A 206 -19.50 7.20 -5.80
C ALA A 206 -20.46 8.33 -5.33
N SER A 207 -21.77 8.11 -5.34
CA SER A 207 -22.79 9.08 -4.91
C SER A 207 -23.81 8.42 -3.97
N PRO A 208 -23.36 7.85 -2.84
CA PRO A 208 -24.25 7.09 -1.96
C PRO A 208 -25.20 8.01 -1.20
N SER A 209 -26.35 7.43 -0.82
CA SER A 209 -27.28 8.09 0.10
C SER A 209 -26.76 8.03 1.54
N PRO A 210 -27.08 9.02 2.38
CA PRO A 210 -26.82 8.93 3.81
C PRO A 210 -27.37 7.64 4.42
N GLY A 211 -26.54 6.92 5.18
CA GLY A 211 -26.88 5.63 5.81
C GLY A 211 -26.77 4.42 4.87
N GLU A 212 -26.43 4.60 3.60
CA GLU A 212 -26.15 3.50 2.67
C GLU A 212 -24.84 2.79 3.03
N ASP A 213 -24.83 1.48 2.88
CA ASP A 213 -23.61 0.69 2.98
C ASP A 213 -22.94 0.63 1.61
N ILE A 214 -21.68 1.07 1.54
CA ILE A 214 -20.85 1.00 0.33
C ILE A 214 -19.64 0.10 0.56
N ILE A 215 -19.04 -0.38 -0.54
CA ILE A 215 -17.78 -1.11 -0.51
C ILE A 215 -16.66 -0.17 -0.94
N VAL A 216 -15.69 0.04 -0.06
CA VAL A 216 -14.39 0.62 -0.40
C VAL A 216 -13.51 -0.49 -0.93
N LYS A 217 -13.01 -0.34 -2.15
CA LYS A 217 -12.13 -1.30 -2.84
C LYS A 217 -10.71 -0.79 -2.86
N GLY A 218 -9.75 -1.70 -2.72
CA GLY A 218 -8.35 -1.33 -2.72
C GLY A 218 -7.42 -2.49 -2.42
N LEU A 219 -6.27 -2.17 -1.86
CA LEU A 219 -5.21 -3.12 -1.52
C LEU A 219 -4.75 -2.94 -0.07
N ASN A 220 -4.21 -4.00 0.50
CA ASN A 220 -3.56 -3.99 1.82
C ASN A 220 -4.48 -3.57 2.98
N PHE A 221 -5.73 -3.95 2.93
CA PHE A 221 -6.66 -3.74 4.05
C PHE A 221 -6.44 -4.79 5.14
N VAL A 222 -5.26 -4.73 5.75
CA VAL A 222 -4.77 -5.67 6.77
C VAL A 222 -4.70 -4.94 8.10
N GLN A 223 -5.24 -5.54 9.17
CA GLN A 223 -5.29 -4.95 10.51
C GLN A 223 -5.82 -3.50 10.51
N VAL A 224 -6.97 -3.31 9.86
CA VAL A 224 -7.63 -2.00 9.73
C VAL A 224 -8.04 -1.49 11.11
N GLN A 225 -7.52 -0.32 11.48
CA GLN A 225 -7.80 0.35 12.74
C GLN A 225 -9.04 1.24 12.65
N ASN A 226 -9.16 1.99 11.57
CA ASN A 226 -10.31 2.83 11.32
C ASN A 226 -10.47 3.17 9.83
N VAL A 227 -11.71 3.54 9.48
CA VAL A 227 -12.07 4.19 8.23
C VAL A 227 -12.66 5.54 8.57
N LYS A 228 -12.26 6.59 7.88
CA LYS A 228 -12.73 7.95 8.14
C LYS A 228 -13.41 8.53 6.90
N PHE A 229 -14.52 9.24 7.14
CA PHE A 229 -15.16 10.14 6.20
C PHE A 229 -14.98 11.57 6.72
N ASP A 230 -14.38 12.45 5.91
CA ASP A 230 -14.06 13.84 6.30
C ASP A 230 -13.41 13.94 7.69
N GLY A 231 -12.46 13.01 7.98
CA GLY A 231 -11.77 12.93 9.24
C GLY A 231 -12.55 12.28 10.40
N LYS A 232 -13.85 12.02 10.25
CA LYS A 232 -14.69 11.35 11.27
C LYS A 232 -14.62 9.84 11.09
N VAL A 233 -14.36 9.11 12.16
CA VAL A 233 -14.39 7.65 12.17
C VAL A 233 -15.82 7.16 11.93
N VAL A 234 -15.98 6.20 11.03
CA VAL A 234 -17.26 5.60 10.66
C VAL A 234 -17.31 4.10 11.01
N THR A 235 -18.49 3.54 11.05
CA THR A 235 -18.70 2.10 11.21
C THR A 235 -18.24 1.39 9.93
N PHE A 236 -17.44 0.35 10.10
CA PHE A 236 -16.95 -0.45 8.98
C PHE A 236 -16.87 -1.93 9.33
N LYS A 237 -16.79 -2.76 8.29
CA LYS A 237 -16.53 -4.20 8.38
C LYS A 237 -15.54 -4.59 7.29
N VAL A 238 -14.40 -5.13 7.66
CA VAL A 238 -13.43 -5.69 6.71
C VAL A 238 -14.02 -6.99 6.15
N LEU A 239 -14.16 -7.06 4.83
CA LEU A 239 -14.67 -8.23 4.12
C LEU A 239 -13.51 -9.08 3.58
N SER A 240 -12.42 -8.42 3.15
CA SER A 240 -11.21 -9.07 2.64
C SER A 240 -10.03 -8.09 2.69
N LYS A 241 -8.84 -8.53 2.28
CA LYS A 241 -7.66 -7.64 2.12
C LYS A 241 -7.82 -6.57 1.03
N THR A 242 -8.94 -6.62 0.28
CA THR A 242 -9.22 -5.71 -0.85
C THR A 242 -10.59 -5.04 -0.75
N GLU A 243 -11.41 -5.37 0.24
CA GLU A 243 -12.75 -4.82 0.36
C GLU A 243 -13.14 -4.54 1.81
N ILE A 244 -13.67 -3.32 2.05
CA ILE A 244 -14.24 -2.89 3.32
C ILE A 244 -15.65 -2.38 3.08
N GLN A 245 -16.62 -2.90 3.81
CA GLN A 245 -17.97 -2.34 3.88
C GLN A 245 -17.99 -1.18 4.86
N VAL A 246 -18.58 -0.06 4.45
CA VAL A 246 -18.62 1.18 5.24
C VAL A 246 -20.03 1.76 5.20
N THR A 247 -20.57 2.15 6.35
CA THR A 247 -21.85 2.87 6.42
C THR A 247 -21.59 4.36 6.23
N VAL A 248 -22.20 4.95 5.22
CA VAL A 248 -22.07 6.37 4.87
C VAL A 248 -22.70 7.25 5.96
N PRO A 249 -21.98 8.23 6.53
CA PRO A 249 -22.56 9.11 7.55
C PRO A 249 -23.68 9.98 6.99
N ALA A 250 -24.62 10.37 7.86
CA ALA A 250 -25.77 11.17 7.47
C ALA A 250 -25.41 12.60 7.04
N ASP A 251 -24.26 13.09 7.48
CA ASP A 251 -23.77 14.46 7.30
C ASP A 251 -22.50 14.54 6.43
N TYR A 252 -22.29 13.56 5.53
CA TYR A 252 -21.14 13.64 4.64
C TYR A 252 -21.33 14.75 3.58
N GLY A 253 -20.21 15.44 3.27
CA GLY A 253 -20.18 16.49 2.26
C GLY A 253 -20.30 15.94 0.83
N SER A 254 -20.58 16.82 -0.15
CA SER A 254 -20.68 16.46 -1.57
C SER A 254 -19.38 15.83 -2.12
N ASN A 255 -18.25 16.09 -1.47
CA ASN A 255 -16.92 15.57 -1.79
C ASN A 255 -16.27 14.90 -0.58
N ALA A 256 -16.97 14.03 0.10
CA ALA A 256 -16.44 13.38 1.29
C ALA A 256 -15.13 12.65 0.98
N ILE A 257 -14.11 12.93 1.77
CA ILE A 257 -12.83 12.25 1.72
C ILE A 257 -12.92 10.95 2.53
N VAL A 258 -12.59 9.84 1.88
CA VAL A 258 -12.47 8.54 2.54
C VAL A 258 -11.01 8.18 2.69
N THR A 259 -10.61 7.78 3.89
CA THR A 259 -9.30 7.21 4.18
C THR A 259 -9.44 5.94 5.00
N VAL A 260 -8.52 5.00 4.77
CA VAL A 260 -8.38 3.77 5.55
C VAL A 260 -7.07 3.84 6.31
N GLN A 261 -7.10 3.59 7.60
CA GLN A 261 -5.91 3.50 8.44
C GLN A 261 -5.73 2.07 8.93
N THR A 262 -4.54 1.52 8.70
CA THR A 262 -4.08 0.23 9.23
C THR A 262 -2.93 0.48 10.22
N VAL A 263 -2.44 -0.58 10.86
CA VAL A 263 -1.19 -0.53 11.64
C VAL A 263 0.02 -0.19 10.78
N TYR A 264 -0.03 -0.45 9.48
CA TYR A 264 1.05 -0.24 8.50
C TYR A 264 1.00 1.14 7.82
N GLY A 265 0.02 1.97 8.11
CA GLY A 265 -0.08 3.34 7.59
C GLY A 265 -1.50 3.75 7.22
N THR A 266 -1.58 4.91 6.58
CA THR A 266 -2.85 5.49 6.10
C THR A 266 -2.86 5.45 4.57
N SER A 267 -4.02 5.16 3.99
CA SER A 267 -4.23 5.13 2.54
C SER A 267 -4.07 6.51 1.90
N ASN A 268 -3.96 6.50 0.57
CA ASN A 268 -4.31 7.65 -0.24
C ASN A 268 -5.76 8.09 0.05
N VAL A 269 -6.11 9.28 -0.38
CA VAL A 269 -7.45 9.82 -0.30
C VAL A 269 -8.29 9.29 -1.46
N ALA A 270 -9.49 8.78 -1.16
CA ALA A 270 -10.54 8.61 -2.16
C ALA A 270 -11.63 9.65 -1.92
N THR A 271 -12.03 10.34 -2.98
CA THR A 271 -13.12 11.31 -2.92
C THR A 271 -14.40 10.66 -3.41
N LEU A 272 -15.40 10.59 -2.52
CA LEU A 272 -16.73 10.16 -2.91
C LEU A 272 -17.41 11.26 -3.71
N GLY A 273 -18.03 10.84 -4.80
CA GLY A 273 -18.88 11.73 -5.57
C GLY A 273 -18.18 12.73 -6.46
N ILE A 274 -16.86 12.66 -6.64
CA ILE A 274 -16.14 13.46 -7.63
C ILE A 274 -15.08 12.62 -8.32
N LYS A 275 -15.14 12.57 -9.63
CA LYS A 275 -14.15 11.95 -10.50
C LYS A 275 -13.08 12.95 -10.93
N HIS A 276 -13.47 14.22 -11.11
CA HIS A 276 -12.58 15.33 -11.39
C HIS A 276 -12.91 16.49 -10.45
N LEU A 277 -12.00 16.82 -9.54
CA LEU A 277 -12.11 17.93 -8.61
C LEU A 277 -11.62 19.21 -9.33
N LEU A 278 -12.53 20.13 -9.61
CA LEU A 278 -12.18 21.42 -10.20
C LEU A 278 -11.62 22.39 -9.16
N PHE A 279 -12.24 22.45 -7.98
CA PHE A 279 -11.82 23.29 -6.87
C PHE A 279 -12.06 22.58 -5.55
N GLY A 280 -10.99 22.43 -4.76
CA GLY A 280 -11.01 22.11 -3.32
C GLY A 280 -10.45 23.31 -2.55
N ASP A 281 -9.15 23.34 -2.29
CA ASP A 281 -8.45 24.53 -1.79
C ASP A 281 -7.84 25.37 -2.93
N ASP A 282 -7.61 24.75 -4.10
CA ASP A 282 -7.04 25.37 -5.31
C ASP A 282 -7.65 24.73 -6.58
N PHE A 283 -7.44 25.34 -7.75
CA PHE A 283 -7.84 24.84 -9.07
C PHE A 283 -6.70 24.02 -9.69
N ASP A 284 -6.79 22.70 -9.74
CA ASP A 284 -5.74 21.81 -10.30
C ASP A 284 -4.31 22.21 -9.88
N GLY A 285 -4.13 22.58 -8.59
CA GLY A 285 -2.86 23.05 -8.06
C GLY A 285 -2.53 24.51 -8.34
N SER A 286 -3.47 25.29 -8.87
CA SER A 286 -3.36 26.75 -9.08
C SER A 286 -4.30 27.50 -8.12
N PRO A 287 -3.85 28.62 -7.51
CA PRO A 287 -4.68 29.42 -6.63
C PRO A 287 -5.83 30.16 -7.35
N THR A 288 -5.78 30.19 -8.67
CA THR A 288 -6.79 30.87 -9.53
C THR A 288 -7.16 29.96 -10.70
N PRO A 289 -8.39 30.09 -11.23
CA PRO A 289 -8.79 29.38 -12.43
C PRO A 289 -7.99 29.85 -13.67
N SER A 290 -8.08 29.11 -14.77
CA SER A 290 -7.38 29.44 -16.02
C SER A 290 -7.79 30.78 -16.58
N TRP A 291 -9.05 31.13 -16.44
CA TRP A 291 -9.62 32.45 -16.76
C TRP A 291 -10.95 32.63 -16.04
N THR A 292 -11.37 33.88 -15.89
CA THR A 292 -12.68 34.24 -15.34
C THR A 292 -13.33 35.30 -16.17
N TRP A 293 -14.65 35.33 -16.13
CA TRP A 293 -15.46 36.43 -16.61
C TRP A 293 -16.62 36.68 -15.64
N ASN A 294 -16.81 37.91 -15.22
CA ASN A 294 -17.83 38.26 -14.25
C ASN A 294 -18.50 39.60 -14.54
N TRP A 295 -19.69 39.78 -14.00
CA TRP A 295 -20.40 41.05 -13.94
C TRP A 295 -21.21 41.14 -12.64
N GLY A 296 -21.47 42.39 -12.20
CA GLY A 296 -22.33 42.67 -11.05
C GLY A 296 -21.79 42.15 -9.71
N GLY A 297 -20.50 41.84 -9.59
CA GLY A 297 -19.94 41.33 -8.34
C GLY A 297 -18.43 41.25 -8.29
N THR A 298 -17.92 40.71 -7.19
CA THR A 298 -16.48 40.43 -6.97
C THR A 298 -16.31 39.05 -6.46
N GLU A 299 -15.17 38.43 -6.73
CA GLU A 299 -14.78 37.13 -6.26
C GLU A 299 -13.44 37.15 -5.51
N ASP A 300 -13.31 36.27 -4.50
CA ASP A 300 -12.07 35.94 -3.85
C ASP A 300 -11.92 34.40 -3.86
N PHE A 301 -10.96 33.92 -4.65
CA PHE A 301 -10.67 32.50 -4.80
C PHE A 301 -9.82 31.94 -3.66
N GLN A 302 -9.35 32.76 -2.75
CA GLN A 302 -8.50 32.40 -1.63
C GLN A 302 -9.13 32.72 -0.26
N ASN A 303 -10.46 32.79 -0.22
CA ASN A 303 -11.19 33.09 1.00
C ASN A 303 -10.97 31.99 2.07
N THR A 304 -10.74 32.42 3.31
CA THR A 304 -10.54 31.57 4.48
C THR A 304 -11.56 31.78 5.60
N GLU A 305 -12.56 32.66 5.38
CA GLU A 305 -13.55 33.03 6.41
C GLU A 305 -14.64 31.96 6.60
N VAL A 306 -15.17 31.45 5.48
CA VAL A 306 -16.27 30.47 5.47
C VAL A 306 -15.87 29.34 4.54
N VAL A 307 -15.49 28.21 5.09
CA VAL A 307 -14.94 27.06 4.38
C VAL A 307 -15.74 25.81 4.72
N SER A 308 -16.08 24.99 3.73
CA SER A 308 -16.76 23.71 3.94
C SER A 308 -15.75 22.65 4.37
N ARG A 309 -14.63 22.58 3.64
CA ARG A 309 -13.58 21.60 3.87
C ARG A 309 -12.22 22.17 3.45
N GLY A 310 -11.14 21.64 4.03
CA GLY A 310 -9.80 22.17 3.76
C GLY A 310 -9.57 23.51 4.44
N THR A 311 -8.97 24.44 3.72
CA THR A 311 -8.53 25.75 4.25
C THR A 311 -9.07 26.95 3.47
N LYS A 312 -9.63 26.72 2.28
CA LYS A 312 -10.08 27.80 1.39
C LYS A 312 -11.44 27.49 0.76
N SER A 313 -12.10 28.54 0.32
CA SER A 313 -13.32 28.51 -0.49
C SER A 313 -13.32 29.66 -1.49
N ILE A 314 -14.24 29.65 -2.41
CA ILE A 314 -14.50 30.79 -3.32
C ILE A 314 -15.57 31.66 -2.69
N LYS A 315 -15.24 32.91 -2.33
CA LYS A 315 -16.23 33.92 -1.91
C LYS A 315 -16.68 34.69 -3.13
N ARG A 316 -17.99 34.75 -3.35
CA ARG A 316 -18.61 35.57 -4.39
C ARG A 316 -19.57 36.57 -3.75
N GLU A 317 -19.31 37.84 -3.94
CA GLU A 317 -20.22 38.93 -3.57
C GLU A 317 -20.99 39.40 -4.83
N ASN A 318 -22.27 39.10 -4.85
CA ASN A 318 -23.22 39.61 -5.88
C ASN A 318 -23.70 40.95 -5.41
N LYS A 319 -23.28 42.04 -6.09
CA LYS A 319 -23.65 43.42 -5.76
C LYS A 319 -25.05 43.79 -6.25
N ASP A 320 -25.45 43.12 -7.32
CA ASP A 320 -26.77 43.30 -7.94
C ASP A 320 -27.43 41.93 -8.13
N GLY A 321 -28.74 41.92 -8.22
CA GLY A 321 -29.46 40.77 -8.74
C GLY A 321 -29.04 40.43 -10.16
N TRP A 322 -29.05 39.15 -10.52
CA TRP A 322 -28.66 38.66 -11.84
C TRP A 322 -27.15 38.76 -12.12
N SER A 323 -26.34 38.98 -11.10
CA SER A 323 -24.87 38.96 -11.19
C SER A 323 -24.36 37.57 -11.59
N GLY A 324 -23.32 37.51 -12.44
CA GLY A 324 -22.80 36.26 -12.95
C GLY A 324 -21.28 36.12 -12.80
N LEU A 325 -20.83 34.89 -12.71
CA LEU A 325 -19.43 34.49 -12.71
C LEU A 325 -19.26 33.27 -13.61
N MET A 326 -18.26 33.30 -14.48
CA MET A 326 -17.81 32.18 -15.26
C MET A 326 -16.38 31.81 -14.84
N ILE A 327 -16.14 30.55 -14.57
CA ILE A 327 -14.84 29.97 -14.17
C ILE A 327 -14.39 29.08 -15.31
N GLY A 328 -13.22 29.39 -15.90
CA GLY A 328 -12.64 28.63 -16.98
C GLY A 328 -11.58 27.63 -16.47
N TYR A 329 -11.51 26.50 -17.14
CA TYR A 329 -10.56 25.39 -16.84
C TYR A 329 -10.21 24.61 -18.11
N ASN A 330 -9.36 23.59 -17.99
CA ASN A 330 -9.01 22.73 -19.13
C ASN A 330 -10.23 21.96 -19.63
N SER A 331 -10.29 21.76 -20.96
CA SER A 331 -11.43 21.08 -21.60
C SER A 331 -11.63 19.65 -21.06
N LEU A 332 -12.87 19.32 -20.74
CA LEU A 332 -13.32 18.02 -20.23
C LEU A 332 -14.38 17.43 -21.17
N LYS A 333 -14.40 16.10 -21.34
CA LYS A 333 -15.41 15.43 -22.17
C LYS A 333 -16.69 15.17 -21.38
N VAL A 334 -17.83 15.56 -21.95
CA VAL A 334 -19.15 15.32 -21.35
C VAL A 334 -19.39 13.84 -21.07
N SER A 335 -18.95 12.95 -21.97
CA SER A 335 -19.13 11.51 -21.84
C SER A 335 -18.49 10.89 -20.60
N ASP A 336 -17.54 11.59 -19.99
CA ASP A 336 -16.79 11.10 -18.86
C ASP A 336 -17.48 11.38 -17.53
N TYR A 337 -18.53 12.20 -17.51
CA TYR A 337 -19.18 12.68 -16.29
C TYR A 337 -20.71 12.60 -16.38
N GLN A 338 -21.35 12.50 -15.21
CA GLN A 338 -22.79 12.39 -15.08
C GLN A 338 -23.40 13.53 -14.23
N TYR A 339 -22.60 14.10 -13.32
CA TYR A 339 -23.05 15.13 -12.38
C TYR A 339 -22.03 16.25 -12.22
N LEU A 340 -22.53 17.49 -12.08
CA LEU A 340 -21.84 18.59 -11.43
C LEU A 340 -22.15 18.52 -9.94
N LYS A 341 -21.13 18.57 -9.09
CA LYS A 341 -21.25 18.57 -7.63
C LYS A 341 -20.50 19.76 -7.03
N LEU A 342 -21.07 20.34 -5.99
CA LEU A 342 -20.42 21.42 -5.24
C LEU A 342 -21.09 21.60 -3.88
N SER A 343 -20.34 22.23 -2.96
CA SER A 343 -20.86 22.76 -1.71
C SER A 343 -21.06 24.26 -1.86
N ILE A 344 -22.21 24.77 -1.45
CA ILE A 344 -22.51 26.20 -1.49
C ILE A 344 -23.14 26.68 -0.19
N TYR A 345 -22.59 27.74 0.39
CA TYR A 345 -23.13 28.45 1.55
C TYR A 345 -23.61 29.83 1.10
N SER A 346 -24.73 30.25 1.64
CA SER A 346 -25.25 31.64 1.40
C SER A 346 -25.61 32.30 2.73
N THR A 347 -25.34 33.60 2.81
CA THR A 347 -25.74 34.43 3.98
C THR A 347 -27.24 34.71 4.02
N ALA A 348 -27.91 34.62 2.87
CA ALA A 348 -29.36 34.78 2.72
C ALA A 348 -29.91 33.68 1.81
N SER A 349 -31.19 33.34 1.93
CA SER A 349 -31.81 32.41 0.99
C SER A 349 -31.80 33.05 -0.40
N THR A 350 -31.31 32.31 -1.39
CA THR A 350 -31.16 32.78 -2.77
C THR A 350 -31.36 31.61 -3.73
N ARG A 351 -31.34 31.92 -5.02
CA ARG A 351 -31.39 30.97 -6.10
C ARG A 351 -30.22 31.19 -7.02
N ILE A 352 -29.48 30.15 -7.36
CA ILE A 352 -28.32 30.24 -8.23
C ILE A 352 -28.54 29.34 -9.45
N LEU A 353 -28.36 29.91 -10.64
CA LEU A 353 -28.35 29.16 -11.89
C LEU A 353 -26.94 28.65 -12.17
N PHE A 354 -26.81 27.39 -12.54
CA PHE A 354 -25.57 26.73 -12.97
C PHE A 354 -25.68 26.30 -14.43
N SER A 355 -24.61 26.48 -15.23
CA SER A 355 -24.49 25.96 -16.59
C SER A 355 -23.06 25.59 -16.92
N ILE A 356 -22.88 24.61 -17.81
CA ILE A 356 -21.60 24.23 -18.44
C ILE A 356 -21.66 24.42 -19.97
N ALA A 357 -22.82 24.84 -20.51
CA ALA A 357 -23.10 24.92 -21.94
C ALA A 357 -23.23 26.36 -22.44
N GLY A 358 -22.96 27.36 -21.59
CA GLY A 358 -23.02 28.78 -21.98
C GLY A 358 -23.55 29.66 -20.87
N GLN A 359 -23.83 30.93 -21.23
CA GLN A 359 -24.25 31.98 -20.30
C GLN A 359 -25.74 32.32 -20.38
N GLU A 360 -26.44 31.73 -21.32
CA GLU A 360 -27.87 31.96 -21.50
C GLU A 360 -28.66 31.25 -20.40
N ASP A 361 -29.71 31.87 -19.91
CA ASP A 361 -30.57 31.27 -18.87
C ASP A 361 -31.16 29.91 -19.31
N ALA A 362 -31.37 29.74 -20.62
CA ALA A 362 -31.87 28.52 -21.22
C ALA A 362 -30.85 27.37 -21.22
N THR A 363 -29.57 27.63 -20.90
CA THR A 363 -28.48 26.61 -20.91
C THR A 363 -28.23 26.04 -19.54
N GLY A 364 -28.89 26.50 -18.49
CA GLY A 364 -28.61 26.13 -17.12
C GLY A 364 -29.85 25.74 -16.31
N ILE A 365 -29.58 25.30 -15.07
CA ILE A 365 -30.60 24.99 -14.08
C ILE A 365 -30.42 25.85 -12.84
N ALA A 366 -31.53 26.42 -12.34
CA ALA A 366 -31.54 27.22 -11.12
C ALA A 366 -31.87 26.35 -9.90
N VAL A 367 -31.03 26.47 -8.86
CA VAL A 367 -31.11 25.71 -7.61
C VAL A 367 -31.36 26.65 -6.45
N ASP A 368 -32.32 26.32 -5.57
CA ASP A 368 -32.60 27.06 -4.35
C ASP A 368 -31.56 26.76 -3.26
N ILE A 369 -30.97 27.82 -2.70
CA ILE A 369 -29.94 27.76 -1.67
C ILE A 369 -30.49 28.26 -0.35
N LYS A 370 -30.44 27.43 0.70
CA LYS A 370 -30.87 27.78 2.05
C LYS A 370 -29.79 28.58 2.76
N ALA A 371 -30.21 29.68 3.40
CA ALA A 371 -29.33 30.54 4.18
C ALA A 371 -28.72 29.86 5.41
N GLY A 372 -27.50 30.27 5.78
CA GLY A 372 -26.88 29.98 7.05
C GLY A 372 -26.36 28.53 7.19
N GLN A 373 -26.33 27.76 6.11
CA GLN A 373 -25.82 26.39 6.09
C GLN A 373 -25.14 26.08 4.76
N TRP A 374 -24.24 25.09 4.79
CA TRP A 374 -23.73 24.50 3.56
C TRP A 374 -24.81 23.63 2.90
N ASN A 375 -25.03 23.86 1.61
CA ASN A 375 -25.94 23.10 0.76
C ASN A 375 -25.08 22.24 -0.19
N ASN A 376 -25.22 20.92 -0.09
CA ASN A 376 -24.55 19.99 -1.00
C ASN A 376 -25.40 19.83 -2.25
N ILE A 377 -24.87 20.29 -3.39
CA ILE A 377 -25.57 20.33 -4.67
C ILE A 377 -25.05 19.18 -5.55
N SER A 378 -25.97 18.48 -6.20
CA SER A 378 -25.67 17.46 -7.20
C SER A 378 -26.62 17.67 -8.37
N ILE A 379 -26.09 18.13 -9.50
CA ILE A 379 -26.84 18.46 -10.70
C ILE A 379 -26.53 17.43 -11.78
N PRO A 380 -27.50 16.64 -12.24
CA PRO A 380 -27.27 15.71 -13.35
C PRO A 380 -26.95 16.48 -14.64
N PHE A 381 -26.00 15.97 -15.42
CA PHE A 381 -25.63 16.57 -16.72
C PHE A 381 -26.80 16.62 -17.69
N SER A 382 -27.74 15.68 -17.59
CA SER A 382 -28.99 15.73 -18.36
C SER A 382 -29.84 16.98 -18.11
N SER A 383 -29.62 17.69 -16.98
CA SER A 383 -30.29 18.97 -16.66
C SER A 383 -29.46 20.19 -17.03
N LEU A 384 -28.21 20.02 -17.46
CA LEU A 384 -27.27 21.11 -17.82
C LEU A 384 -27.18 21.34 -19.33
N HIS A 385 -28.15 20.85 -20.09
CA HIS A 385 -28.26 21.07 -21.55
C HIS A 385 -26.98 20.74 -22.31
N THR A 386 -26.34 19.60 -21.97
CA THR A 386 -25.09 19.14 -22.61
C THR A 386 -25.24 18.90 -24.12
N GLU A 387 -26.45 18.71 -24.60
CA GLU A 387 -26.78 18.63 -26.04
C GLU A 387 -26.47 19.91 -26.82
N LEU A 388 -26.30 21.04 -26.16
CA LEU A 388 -25.90 22.31 -26.76
C LEU A 388 -24.39 22.44 -26.95
N LEU A 389 -23.59 21.51 -26.41
CA LEU A 389 -22.14 21.48 -26.57
C LEU A 389 -21.78 20.85 -27.93
N THR A 390 -21.42 21.65 -28.90
CA THR A 390 -21.15 21.20 -30.29
C THR A 390 -19.95 20.29 -30.43
N THR A 391 -19.01 20.34 -29.49
CA THR A 391 -17.77 19.53 -29.48
C THR A 391 -17.87 18.27 -28.59
N GLY A 392 -18.93 18.18 -27.80
CA GLY A 392 -19.03 17.16 -26.73
C GLY A 392 -18.03 17.41 -25.59
N GLU A 393 -17.42 18.59 -25.53
CA GLU A 393 -16.49 19.04 -24.50
C GLU A 393 -16.97 20.31 -23.85
N PHE A 394 -16.58 20.52 -22.58
CA PHE A 394 -16.88 21.76 -21.83
C PHE A 394 -15.64 22.18 -21.04
N ASN A 395 -15.45 23.50 -20.87
CA ASN A 395 -14.25 24.07 -20.25
C ASN A 395 -14.57 25.27 -19.36
N SER A 396 -15.83 25.45 -18.98
CA SER A 396 -16.26 26.50 -18.07
C SER A 396 -17.46 26.10 -17.24
N LEU A 397 -17.50 26.61 -16.00
CA LEU A 397 -18.67 26.60 -15.13
C LEU A 397 -19.20 28.02 -15.00
N PHE A 398 -20.45 28.21 -15.40
CA PHE A 398 -21.18 29.44 -15.25
C PHE A 398 -22.11 29.40 -14.05
N MET A 399 -22.12 30.46 -13.26
CA MET A 399 -23.02 30.69 -12.13
C MET A 399 -23.65 32.07 -12.23
N LYS A 400 -24.95 32.17 -11.99
CA LYS A 400 -25.69 33.42 -12.01
C LYS A 400 -26.61 33.49 -10.79
N GLU A 401 -26.56 34.63 -10.08
CA GLU A 401 -27.59 34.92 -9.07
C GLU A 401 -28.95 35.01 -9.81
N TYR A 402 -29.95 34.29 -9.32
CA TYR A 402 -31.24 34.09 -10.00
C TYR A 402 -32.47 34.41 -9.15
N SER A 403 -32.27 35.06 -7.99
CA SER A 403 -33.36 35.57 -7.16
C SER A 403 -33.65 37.05 -7.39
N GLY A 404 -32.76 37.75 -8.11
CA GLY A 404 -32.85 39.19 -8.36
C GLY A 404 -32.38 40.07 -7.18
N LEU A 405 -31.64 39.44 -6.21
CA LEU A 405 -31.21 40.10 -4.97
C LEU A 405 -29.70 40.08 -4.82
N PRO A 406 -29.09 41.14 -4.26
CA PRO A 406 -27.67 41.08 -3.88
C PRO A 406 -27.46 40.12 -2.75
N GLY A 407 -26.22 39.56 -2.63
CA GLY A 407 -25.88 38.63 -1.56
C GLY A 407 -24.48 38.06 -1.66
N ILE A 408 -24.05 37.36 -0.61
CA ILE A 408 -22.75 36.67 -0.57
C ILE A 408 -22.99 35.16 -0.56
N VAL A 409 -22.29 34.48 -1.48
CA VAL A 409 -22.22 33.04 -1.50
C VAL A 409 -20.76 32.60 -1.40
N TYR A 410 -20.55 31.43 -0.79
CA TYR A 410 -19.26 30.75 -0.73
C TYR A 410 -19.41 29.40 -1.42
N LEU A 411 -18.44 29.06 -2.25
CA LEU A 411 -18.45 27.81 -2.99
C LEU A 411 -17.21 27.00 -2.60
N ASP A 412 -17.39 25.70 -2.52
CA ASP A 412 -16.34 24.78 -2.14
C ASP A 412 -16.59 23.40 -2.77
N ASP A 413 -15.56 22.56 -2.82
CA ASP A 413 -15.69 21.17 -3.29
C ASP A 413 -16.35 21.07 -4.69
N ILE A 414 -15.97 21.90 -5.64
CA ILE A 414 -16.55 21.91 -6.98
C ILE A 414 -15.90 20.80 -7.82
N GLY A 415 -16.72 19.97 -8.44
CA GLY A 415 -16.17 18.92 -9.31
C GLY A 415 -17.22 18.16 -10.10
N PHE A 416 -16.75 17.17 -10.86
CA PHE A 416 -17.57 16.38 -11.79
C PHE A 416 -17.45 14.88 -11.45
N LEU A 417 -18.60 14.17 -11.40
CA LEU A 417 -18.73 12.74 -11.17
C LEU A 417 -19.09 12.01 -12.46
#